data_216870ec8c354104d2ce71bb9a0b5bc7
#
_entry.id   216870ec8c354104d2ce71bb9a0b5bc7
#
_cell.length_a   1.000
_cell.length_b   1.000
_cell.length_c   1.000
_cell.angle_alpha   90.00
_cell.angle_beta   90.00
_cell.angle_gamma   90.00
#
_symmetry.space_group_name_H-M   'P 1'
#
loop_
_entity.id
_entity.type
_entity.pdbx_description
1 polymer ?
#
loop_
_entity_poly.entity_id
_entity_poly.type
_entity_poly.pdbx_seq_one_letter_code
_entity_poly.pdbx_strand_id
1 'polypeptide(L)'
;MIFPGLAFAARATGEENALSQSTQPLLQPRGVAEMLDSLVASDGTGAHPHVRAGALSSGAQAMRNLAHAVHFLCLLHGRHPGVIDNAARKAVDPASRQWMDEAADAFVQERAFLSKIASAVGPVPSTQGQAQCEAAVAAQRKAIDMLAESDRHGCAVGAAIALTLDWRTIRVLLDISAQRLDMTP
;
A
#
# COMPACT_ATOMS: atom_id res chain seq x y z
N MET A 1 -5.91 -12.44 -12.50
CA MET A 1 -6.38 -12.57 -11.11
C MET A 1 -6.52 -11.16 -10.59
N ILE A 2 -7.74 -10.72 -10.31
CA ILE A 2 -8.13 -9.32 -10.08
C ILE A 2 -7.89 -9.03 -8.60
N PHE A 3 -7.18 -7.96 -8.28
CA PHE A 3 -7.21 -7.37 -6.95
C PHE A 3 -8.57 -6.70 -6.81
N PRO A 4 -9.50 -7.16 -5.96
CA PRO A 4 -10.75 -6.45 -5.73
C PRO A 4 -10.43 -5.15 -5.00
N GLY A 5 -10.89 -4.06 -5.61
CA GLY A 5 -10.65 -2.72 -5.15
C GLY A 5 -11.21 -2.45 -3.75
N LEU A 6 -10.59 -1.48 -3.09
CA LEU A 6 -11.18 -0.76 -1.96
C LEU A 6 -12.49 -0.10 -2.43
N ALA A 7 -13.62 -0.79 -2.22
CA ALA A 7 -14.93 -0.21 -2.39
C ALA A 7 -15.28 0.61 -1.14
N PHE A 8 -15.07 1.91 -1.22
CA PHE A 8 -15.65 2.86 -0.27
C PHE A 8 -17.13 2.98 -0.60
N ALA A 9 -17.98 2.13 0.00
CA ALA A 9 -19.42 2.24 -0.10
C ALA A 9 -19.93 3.18 0.99
N ALA A 10 -20.23 4.43 0.61
CA ALA A 10 -21.08 5.30 1.38
C ALA A 10 -22.52 4.73 1.34
N ARG A 11 -23.00 4.24 2.46
CA ARG A 11 -24.41 3.94 2.66
C ARG A 11 -25.05 5.04 3.51
N ALA A 12 -25.80 5.91 2.84
CA ALA A 12 -26.78 6.77 3.48
C ALA A 12 -28.14 6.07 3.36
N THR A 13 -28.72 5.68 4.47
CA THR A 13 -30.19 5.59 4.62
C THR A 13 -30.50 5.85 6.09
N GLY A 14 -31.30 6.90 6.28
CA GLY A 14 -31.85 7.23 7.57
C GLY A 14 -32.99 6.29 7.97
N GLU A 15 -33.13 6.14 9.28
CA GLU A 15 -34.43 6.01 9.92
C GLU A 15 -34.29 6.41 11.39
N GLU A 16 -35.11 7.35 11.77
CA GLU A 16 -35.33 7.79 13.16
C GLU A 16 -36.02 6.70 13.97
N ASN A 17 -35.69 6.72 15.23
CA ASN A 17 -36.51 6.48 16.41
C ASN A 17 -36.16 5.23 17.24
N ALA A 18 -35.65 5.47 18.40
CA ALA A 18 -36.21 5.04 19.70
C ALA A 18 -35.16 5.18 20.82
N LEU A 19 -35.47 6.02 21.78
CA LEU A 19 -34.82 6.16 23.07
C LEU A 19 -34.70 4.80 23.76
N SER A 20 -33.49 4.29 23.90
CA SER A 20 -33.14 3.30 24.90
C SER A 20 -31.71 3.62 25.37
N GLN A 21 -31.62 4.13 26.60
CA GLN A 21 -30.36 4.40 27.29
C GLN A 21 -29.67 3.06 27.59
N SER A 22 -28.92 2.55 26.65
CA SER A 22 -27.92 1.52 26.91
C SER A 22 -26.60 2.26 27.15
N THR A 23 -26.10 2.21 28.35
CA THR A 23 -24.77 2.61 28.75
C THR A 23 -23.77 1.72 27.98
N GLN A 24 -23.49 2.11 26.73
CA GLN A 24 -22.36 1.52 26.01
C GLN A 24 -21.08 1.98 26.73
N PRO A 25 -20.15 1.05 27.03
CA PRO A 25 -18.83 1.46 27.48
C PRO A 25 -18.26 2.39 26.39
N LEU A 26 -17.93 3.62 26.77
CA LEU A 26 -17.23 4.56 25.93
C LEU A 26 -15.99 3.83 25.42
N LEU A 27 -16.04 3.37 24.16
CA LEU A 27 -14.85 2.95 23.42
C LEU A 27 -13.87 4.11 23.53
N GLN A 28 -12.82 3.92 24.33
CA GLN A 28 -11.71 4.88 24.34
C GLN A 28 -11.31 5.08 22.88
N PRO A 29 -11.22 6.32 22.40
CA PRO A 29 -10.83 6.56 21.02
C PRO A 29 -9.47 5.90 20.82
N ARG A 30 -9.44 4.81 20.06
CA ARG A 30 -8.18 4.22 19.58
C ARG A 30 -7.40 5.36 18.94
N GLY A 31 -6.14 5.53 19.33
CA GLY A 31 -5.30 6.55 18.72
C GLY A 31 -5.29 6.36 17.19
N VAL A 32 -5.12 7.44 16.45
CA VAL A 32 -5.07 7.40 14.98
C VAL A 32 -4.03 6.37 14.51
N ALA A 33 -2.92 6.22 15.23
CA ALA A 33 -1.89 5.24 14.95
C ALA A 33 -2.43 3.79 15.03
N GLU A 34 -3.13 3.43 16.11
CA GLU A 34 -3.73 2.10 16.28
C GLU A 34 -4.80 1.82 15.23
N MET A 35 -5.55 2.84 14.82
CA MET A 35 -6.53 2.72 13.75
C MET A 35 -5.85 2.42 12.41
N LEU A 36 -4.77 3.14 12.07
CA LEU A 36 -4.02 2.90 10.84
C LEU A 36 -3.36 1.52 10.83
N ASP A 37 -2.74 1.10 11.94
CA ASP A 37 -2.18 -0.25 12.08
C ASP A 37 -3.26 -1.32 11.88
N SER A 38 -4.43 -1.13 12.48
CA SER A 38 -5.56 -2.07 12.33
C SER A 38 -6.06 -2.16 10.89
N LEU A 39 -6.20 -1.00 10.21
CA LEU A 39 -6.62 -0.95 8.81
C LEU A 39 -5.60 -1.62 7.89
N VAL A 40 -4.31 -1.35 8.07
CA VAL A 40 -3.27 -1.99 7.28
C VAL A 40 -3.20 -3.49 7.56
N ALA A 41 -3.40 -3.91 8.80
CA ALA A 41 -3.43 -5.33 9.15
C ALA A 41 -4.62 -6.07 8.52
N SER A 42 -5.80 -5.42 8.39
CA SER A 42 -7.02 -6.03 7.83
C SER A 42 -7.09 -5.96 6.30
N ASP A 43 -6.64 -4.87 5.70
CA ASP A 43 -6.89 -4.54 4.29
C ASP A 43 -5.61 -4.31 3.47
N GLY A 44 -4.45 -4.29 4.11
CA GLY A 44 -3.16 -4.10 3.45
C GLY A 44 -2.66 -5.33 2.70
N THR A 45 -1.48 -5.20 2.12
CA THR A 45 -0.81 -6.22 1.30
C THR A 45 -0.70 -7.56 2.02
N GLY A 46 -0.40 -7.56 3.32
CA GLY A 46 -0.28 -8.78 4.14
C GLY A 46 -1.59 -9.54 4.34
N ALA A 47 -2.72 -8.87 4.20
CA ALA A 47 -4.05 -9.49 4.32
C ALA A 47 -4.48 -10.19 3.02
N HIS A 48 -3.83 -9.90 1.89
CA HIS A 48 -4.22 -10.42 0.58
C HIS A 48 -4.06 -11.94 0.52
N PRO A 49 -5.08 -12.71 0.08
CA PRO A 49 -5.04 -14.18 0.06
C PRO A 49 -3.85 -14.75 -0.72
N HIS A 50 -3.45 -14.11 -1.81
CA HIS A 50 -2.32 -14.54 -2.64
C HIS A 50 -0.98 -14.44 -1.89
N VAL A 51 -0.81 -13.43 -1.04
CA VAL A 51 0.35 -13.26 -0.17
C VAL A 51 0.33 -14.28 0.96
N ARG A 52 -0.81 -14.43 1.63
CA ARG A 52 -0.99 -15.40 2.72
C ARG A 52 -0.80 -16.86 2.27
N ALA A 53 -1.18 -17.18 1.06
CA ALA A 53 -0.98 -18.52 0.49
C ALA A 53 0.47 -18.79 0.08
N GLY A 54 1.40 -17.87 0.26
CA GLY A 54 2.80 -18.04 -0.13
C GLY A 54 3.03 -18.16 -1.64
N ALA A 55 2.06 -17.74 -2.45
CA ALA A 55 2.09 -17.93 -3.90
C ALA A 55 3.24 -17.15 -4.61
N LEU A 56 3.83 -16.17 -3.92
CA LEU A 56 5.00 -15.42 -4.41
C LEU A 56 6.32 -16.09 -4.02
N SER A 57 6.32 -16.94 -2.99
CA SER A 57 7.53 -17.52 -2.40
C SER A 57 7.67 -19.02 -2.65
N SER A 58 6.62 -19.74 -3.07
CA SER A 58 6.63 -21.19 -3.23
C SER A 58 5.77 -21.67 -4.41
N GLY A 59 6.04 -22.90 -4.85
CA GLY A 59 5.31 -23.55 -5.96
C GLY A 59 5.85 -23.23 -7.34
N ALA A 60 5.41 -24.00 -8.34
CA ALA A 60 5.90 -23.94 -9.71
C ALA A 60 5.67 -22.59 -10.42
N GLN A 61 4.69 -21.81 -9.97
CA GLN A 61 4.37 -20.49 -10.54
C GLN A 61 4.95 -19.33 -9.75
N ALA A 62 5.73 -19.57 -8.69
CA ALA A 62 6.18 -18.53 -7.78
C ALA A 62 6.97 -17.41 -8.49
N MET A 63 7.90 -17.76 -9.39
CA MET A 63 8.67 -16.77 -10.14
C MET A 63 7.80 -15.92 -11.07
N ARG A 64 6.84 -16.52 -11.73
CA ARG A 64 5.87 -15.80 -12.57
C ARG A 64 4.98 -14.87 -11.74
N ASN A 65 4.47 -15.37 -10.62
CA ASN A 65 3.65 -14.57 -9.70
C ASN A 65 4.46 -13.41 -9.13
N LEU A 66 5.73 -13.64 -8.80
CA LEU A 66 6.64 -12.61 -8.35
C LEU A 66 6.87 -11.53 -9.41
N ALA A 67 7.14 -11.93 -10.66
CA ALA A 67 7.32 -10.98 -11.76
C ALA A 67 6.09 -10.07 -11.94
N HIS A 68 4.88 -10.64 -11.89
CA HIS A 68 3.65 -9.86 -11.92
C HIS A 68 3.50 -8.92 -10.72
N ALA A 69 3.76 -9.41 -9.50
CA ALA A 69 3.65 -8.60 -8.28
C ALA A 69 4.63 -7.41 -8.31
N VAL A 70 5.89 -7.66 -8.66
CA VAL A 70 6.92 -6.63 -8.75
C VAL A 70 6.59 -5.60 -9.83
N HIS A 71 6.10 -6.05 -11.00
CA HIS A 71 5.63 -5.14 -12.05
C HIS A 71 4.53 -4.20 -11.56
N PHE A 72 3.51 -4.72 -10.90
CA PHE A 72 2.41 -3.91 -10.37
C PHE A 72 2.86 -2.99 -9.22
N LEU A 73 3.79 -3.45 -8.37
CA LEU A 73 4.41 -2.58 -7.35
C LEU A 73 5.19 -1.42 -7.99
N CYS A 74 5.90 -1.67 -9.09
CA CYS A 74 6.56 -0.61 -9.85
C CYS A 74 5.57 0.39 -10.45
N LEU A 75 4.44 -0.08 -10.99
CA LEU A 75 3.38 0.78 -11.49
C LEU A 75 2.75 1.65 -10.40
N LEU A 76 2.58 1.10 -9.18
CA LEU A 76 1.98 1.81 -8.05
C LEU A 76 2.95 2.79 -7.39
N HIS A 77 4.18 2.37 -7.12
CA HIS A 77 5.09 3.05 -6.21
C HIS A 77 6.44 3.45 -6.81
N GLY A 78 6.73 3.03 -8.06
CA GLY A 78 8.01 3.31 -8.71
C GLY A 78 8.21 4.76 -9.16
N ARG A 79 7.16 5.61 -9.18
CA ARG A 79 7.26 7.03 -9.58
C ARG A 79 7.79 7.93 -8.47
N HIS A 80 8.47 8.98 -8.91
CA HIS A 80 8.83 10.13 -8.09
C HIS A 80 8.28 11.42 -8.76
N PRO A 81 7.66 12.36 -8.00
CA PRO A 81 7.31 12.24 -6.60
C PRO A 81 6.18 11.22 -6.36
N GLY A 82 6.24 10.52 -5.23
CA GLY A 82 5.21 9.59 -4.76
C GLY A 82 4.45 10.14 -3.55
N VAL A 83 3.74 9.25 -2.86
CA VAL A 83 2.88 9.61 -1.71
C VAL A 83 3.67 10.27 -0.60
N ILE A 84 4.82 9.69 -0.22
CA ILE A 84 5.65 10.20 0.89
C ILE A 84 6.26 11.54 0.52
N ASP A 85 6.76 11.68 -0.71
CA ASP A 85 7.34 12.94 -1.21
C ASP A 85 6.29 14.08 -1.20
N ASN A 86 5.05 13.77 -1.57
CA ASN A 86 3.94 14.74 -1.52
C ASN A 86 3.55 15.09 -0.08
N ALA A 87 3.53 14.10 0.81
CA ALA A 87 3.23 14.32 2.23
C ALA A 87 4.29 15.20 2.91
N ALA A 88 5.58 14.97 2.60
CA ALA A 88 6.68 15.80 3.10
C ALA A 88 6.50 17.27 2.71
N ARG A 89 6.13 17.57 1.47
CA ARG A 89 5.87 18.94 1.02
C ARG A 89 4.67 19.59 1.69
N LYS A 90 3.69 18.80 2.15
CA LYS A 90 2.45 19.29 2.78
C LYS A 90 2.52 19.32 4.31
N ALA A 91 3.54 18.70 4.91
CA ALA A 91 3.73 18.71 6.34
C ALA A 91 4.07 20.12 6.85
N VAL A 92 3.22 20.67 7.72
CA VAL A 92 3.39 22.02 8.27
C VAL A 92 4.08 22.02 9.63
N ASP A 93 3.84 20.98 10.43
CA ASP A 93 4.50 20.80 11.71
C ASP A 93 5.96 20.40 11.54
N PRO A 94 6.93 21.07 12.22
CA PRO A 94 8.36 20.80 12.00
C PRO A 94 8.78 19.35 12.27
N ALA A 95 8.26 18.72 13.34
CA ALA A 95 8.61 17.34 13.67
C ALA A 95 8.05 16.35 12.63
N SER A 96 6.81 16.57 12.19
CA SER A 96 6.20 15.79 11.12
C SER A 96 6.95 15.96 9.80
N ARG A 97 7.39 17.16 9.48
CA ARG A 97 8.18 17.45 8.28
C ARG A 97 9.51 16.70 8.30
N GLN A 98 10.27 16.82 9.40
CA GLN A 98 11.53 16.12 9.54
C GLN A 98 11.37 14.62 9.34
N TRP A 99 10.38 14.01 10.00
CA TRP A 99 10.11 12.58 9.85
C TRP A 99 9.72 12.21 8.40
N MET A 100 8.92 13.04 7.74
CA MET A 100 8.52 12.80 6.35
C MET A 100 9.67 12.94 5.36
N ASP A 101 10.57 13.90 5.58
CA ASP A 101 11.78 14.07 4.76
C ASP A 101 12.70 12.84 4.90
N GLU A 102 12.93 12.37 6.13
CA GLU A 102 13.70 11.14 6.39
C GLU A 102 13.04 9.91 5.75
N ALA A 103 11.71 9.80 5.83
CA ALA A 103 10.96 8.73 5.19
C ALA A 103 11.03 8.80 3.65
N ALA A 104 10.99 10.00 3.07
CA ALA A 104 11.12 10.20 1.62
C ALA A 104 12.50 9.77 1.13
N ASP A 105 13.56 10.14 1.83
CA ASP A 105 14.94 9.75 1.53
C ASP A 105 15.12 8.23 1.62
N ALA A 106 14.59 7.59 2.67
CA ALA A 106 14.59 6.14 2.81
C ALA A 106 13.83 5.47 1.67
N PHE A 107 12.70 6.03 1.24
CA PHE A 107 11.87 5.46 0.18
C PHE A 107 12.52 5.56 -1.21
N VAL A 108 13.48 6.48 -1.42
CA VAL A 108 14.33 6.49 -2.62
C VAL A 108 15.09 5.16 -2.74
N GLN A 109 15.66 4.67 -1.64
CA GLN A 109 16.39 3.40 -1.60
C GLN A 109 15.46 2.21 -1.85
N GLU A 110 14.25 2.25 -1.29
CA GLU A 110 13.23 1.23 -1.49
C GLU A 110 12.80 1.15 -2.98
N ARG A 111 12.59 2.29 -3.64
CA ARG A 111 12.30 2.33 -5.08
C ARG A 111 13.45 1.79 -5.92
N ALA A 112 14.69 2.13 -5.56
CA ALA A 112 15.87 1.59 -6.24
C ALA A 112 15.98 0.07 -6.09
N PHE A 113 15.71 -0.45 -4.89
CA PHE A 113 15.68 -1.89 -4.62
C PHE A 113 14.57 -2.60 -5.40
N LEU A 114 13.36 -2.06 -5.40
CA LEU A 114 12.25 -2.56 -6.21
C LEU A 114 12.61 -2.64 -7.70
N SER A 115 13.28 -1.59 -8.22
CA SER A 115 13.72 -1.55 -9.62
C SER A 115 14.79 -2.61 -9.93
N LYS A 116 15.70 -2.88 -9.00
CA LYS A 116 16.69 -3.96 -9.14
C LYS A 116 16.01 -5.32 -9.24
N ILE A 117 15.04 -5.59 -8.36
CA ILE A 117 14.28 -6.85 -8.40
C ILE A 117 13.48 -6.95 -9.70
N ALA A 118 12.84 -5.87 -10.14
CA ALA A 118 12.10 -5.84 -11.40
C ALA A 118 12.99 -6.21 -12.59
N SER A 119 14.22 -5.72 -12.61
CA SER A 119 15.19 -6.06 -13.66
C SER A 119 15.62 -7.52 -13.60
N ALA A 120 15.76 -8.08 -12.39
CA ALA A 120 16.21 -9.46 -12.20
C ALA A 120 15.13 -10.49 -12.50
N VAL A 121 13.85 -10.22 -12.20
CA VAL A 121 12.74 -11.13 -12.52
C VAL A 121 12.40 -11.12 -14.02
N GLY A 122 12.85 -10.12 -14.75
CA GLY A 122 12.64 -9.99 -16.19
C GLY A 122 11.22 -9.50 -16.58
N PRO A 123 10.90 -9.52 -17.87
CA PRO A 123 9.64 -9.00 -18.38
C PRO A 123 8.46 -9.86 -17.93
N VAL A 124 7.33 -9.20 -17.70
CA VAL A 124 6.08 -9.88 -17.34
C VAL A 124 5.56 -10.68 -18.53
N PRO A 125 5.31 -11.98 -18.38
CA PRO A 125 4.70 -12.76 -19.44
C PRO A 125 3.29 -12.26 -19.76
N SER A 126 2.96 -12.11 -21.03
CA SER A 126 1.60 -11.77 -21.44
C SER A 126 0.62 -12.84 -20.97
N THR A 127 -0.41 -12.42 -20.26
CA THR A 127 -1.45 -13.30 -19.72
C THR A 127 -2.82 -12.79 -20.10
N GLN A 128 -3.77 -13.71 -20.22
CA GLN A 128 -5.17 -13.34 -20.40
C GLN A 128 -5.63 -12.46 -19.21
N GLY A 129 -6.26 -11.33 -19.50
CA GLY A 129 -6.71 -10.38 -18.47
C GLY A 129 -5.66 -9.37 -17.99
N GLN A 130 -4.44 -9.38 -18.52
CA GLN A 130 -3.38 -8.44 -18.13
C GLN A 130 -3.83 -6.98 -18.26
N ALA A 131 -4.44 -6.59 -19.37
CA ALA A 131 -4.92 -5.23 -19.59
C ALA A 131 -5.95 -4.79 -18.53
N GLN A 132 -6.81 -5.72 -18.07
CA GLN A 132 -7.77 -5.46 -17.01
C GLN A 132 -7.07 -5.24 -15.65
N CYS A 133 -6.05 -6.05 -15.36
CA CYS A 133 -5.24 -5.87 -14.15
C CYS A 133 -4.49 -4.53 -14.17
N GLU A 134 -3.88 -4.18 -15.29
CA GLU A 134 -3.18 -2.90 -15.46
C GLU A 134 -4.12 -1.70 -15.30
N ALA A 135 -5.34 -1.78 -15.85
CA ALA A 135 -6.37 -0.75 -15.67
C ALA A 135 -6.78 -0.60 -14.19
N ALA A 136 -6.95 -1.71 -13.46
CA ALA A 136 -7.26 -1.70 -12.05
C ALA A 136 -6.11 -1.08 -11.21
N VAL A 137 -4.88 -1.44 -11.51
CA VAL A 137 -3.68 -0.86 -10.85
C VAL A 137 -3.55 0.63 -11.17
N ALA A 138 -3.83 1.05 -12.40
CA ALA A 138 -3.82 2.46 -12.78
C ALA A 138 -4.90 3.26 -12.02
N ALA A 139 -6.10 2.70 -11.84
CA ALA A 139 -7.16 3.30 -11.04
C ALA A 139 -6.78 3.40 -9.55
N GLN A 140 -6.20 2.36 -8.99
CA GLN A 140 -5.68 2.36 -7.62
C GLN A 140 -4.60 3.43 -7.43
N ARG A 141 -3.66 3.53 -8.36
CA ARG A 141 -2.63 4.55 -8.34
C ARG A 141 -3.21 5.95 -8.36
N LYS A 142 -4.19 6.21 -9.25
CA LYS A 142 -4.88 7.50 -9.28
C LYS A 142 -5.52 7.85 -7.93
N ALA A 143 -6.14 6.87 -7.26
CA ALA A 143 -6.72 7.08 -5.93
C ALA A 143 -5.64 7.43 -4.89
N ILE A 144 -4.49 6.76 -4.93
CA ILE A 144 -3.34 7.06 -4.07
C ILE A 144 -2.81 8.47 -4.34
N ASP A 145 -2.63 8.86 -5.60
CA ASP A 145 -2.18 10.20 -5.99
C ASP A 145 -3.17 11.28 -5.48
N MET A 146 -4.48 11.04 -5.59
CA MET A 146 -5.50 11.96 -5.05
C MET A 146 -5.42 12.12 -3.53
N LEU A 147 -5.11 11.06 -2.79
CA LEU A 147 -4.91 11.14 -1.33
C LEU A 147 -3.64 11.93 -1.00
N ALA A 148 -2.55 11.67 -1.72
CA ALA A 148 -1.28 12.35 -1.52
C ALA A 148 -1.33 13.85 -1.87
N GLU A 149 -2.14 14.23 -2.85
CA GLU A 149 -2.32 15.61 -3.31
C GLU A 149 -3.49 16.33 -2.61
N SER A 150 -4.22 15.64 -1.74
CA SER A 150 -5.38 16.21 -1.03
C SER A 150 -4.99 17.40 -0.16
N ASP A 151 -5.80 18.46 -0.23
CA ASP A 151 -5.67 19.63 0.64
C ASP A 151 -6.38 19.46 2.00
N ARG A 152 -7.02 18.31 2.22
CA ARG A 152 -7.63 18.00 3.51
C ARG A 152 -6.53 17.76 4.54
N HIS A 153 -6.67 18.42 5.68
CA HIS A 153 -5.71 18.31 6.77
C HIS A 153 -5.48 16.84 7.17
N GLY A 154 -4.21 16.44 7.24
CA GLY A 154 -3.79 15.09 7.63
C GLY A 154 -3.97 14.01 6.56
N CYS A 155 -4.65 14.25 5.43
CA CYS A 155 -4.94 13.24 4.43
C CYS A 155 -3.66 12.70 3.78
N ALA A 156 -2.78 13.58 3.30
CA ALA A 156 -1.51 13.18 2.69
C ALA A 156 -0.58 12.48 3.69
N VAL A 157 -0.49 13.00 4.92
CA VAL A 157 0.32 12.42 6.00
C VAL A 157 -0.21 11.05 6.40
N GLY A 158 -1.53 10.91 6.58
CA GLY A 158 -2.16 9.62 6.88
C GLY A 158 -1.92 8.58 5.79
N ALA A 159 -2.01 8.97 4.51
CA ALA A 159 -1.72 8.10 3.39
C ALA A 159 -0.24 7.66 3.36
N ALA A 160 0.69 8.56 3.68
CA ALA A 160 2.12 8.25 3.75
C ALA A 160 2.43 7.28 4.90
N ILE A 161 1.82 7.47 6.08
CA ILE A 161 1.98 6.57 7.23
C ILE A 161 1.41 5.19 6.89
N ALA A 162 0.20 5.12 6.33
CA ALA A 162 -0.41 3.85 5.92
C ALA A 162 0.46 3.09 4.91
N LEU A 163 1.01 3.80 3.90
CA LEU A 163 1.95 3.22 2.95
C LEU A 163 3.21 2.69 3.66
N THR A 164 3.79 3.46 4.58
CA THR A 164 5.01 3.04 5.31
C THR A 164 4.75 1.79 6.16
N LEU A 165 3.58 1.68 6.78
CA LEU A 165 3.19 0.50 7.54
C LEU A 165 3.01 -0.73 6.64
N ASP A 166 2.32 -0.57 5.50
CA ASP A 166 2.11 -1.66 4.53
C ASP A 166 3.43 -2.08 3.85
N TRP A 167 4.33 -1.11 3.62
CA TRP A 167 5.63 -1.36 3.01
C TRP A 167 6.50 -2.34 3.79
N ARG A 168 6.32 -2.47 5.10
CA ARG A 168 7.01 -3.49 5.90
C ARG A 168 6.76 -4.89 5.36
N THR A 169 5.51 -5.19 5.02
CA THR A 169 5.16 -6.49 4.43
C THR A 169 5.70 -6.63 3.01
N ILE A 170 5.58 -5.58 2.21
CA ILE A 170 6.12 -5.54 0.85
C ILE A 170 7.64 -5.77 0.90
N ARG A 171 8.35 -5.11 1.82
CA ARG A 171 9.80 -5.27 1.96
C ARG A 171 10.20 -6.70 2.30
N VAL A 172 9.51 -7.37 3.22
CA VAL A 172 9.77 -8.78 3.53
C VAL A 172 9.62 -9.66 2.28
N LEU A 173 8.59 -9.43 1.46
CA LEU A 173 8.42 -10.14 0.20
C LEU A 173 9.54 -9.86 -0.79
N LEU A 174 9.99 -8.60 -0.88
CA LEU A 174 11.12 -8.22 -1.74
C LEU A 174 12.43 -8.84 -1.27
N ASP A 175 12.69 -8.90 0.03
CA ASP A 175 13.88 -9.53 0.60
C ASP A 175 13.92 -11.04 0.33
N ILE A 176 12.81 -11.75 0.53
CA ILE A 176 12.67 -13.17 0.16
C ILE A 176 12.93 -13.35 -1.34
N SER A 177 12.44 -12.42 -2.14
CA SER A 177 12.61 -12.44 -3.60
C SER A 177 14.05 -12.24 -4.02
N ALA A 178 14.74 -11.27 -3.39
CA ALA A 178 16.14 -11.00 -3.64
C ALA A 178 17.01 -12.21 -3.30
N GLN A 179 16.77 -12.87 -2.15
CA GLN A 179 17.48 -14.10 -1.76
C GLN A 179 17.31 -15.22 -2.80
N ARG A 180 16.10 -15.37 -3.37
CA ARG A 180 15.84 -16.37 -4.43
C ARG A 180 16.49 -16.06 -5.76
N LEU A 181 16.81 -14.81 -6.01
CA LEU A 181 17.49 -14.30 -7.21
C LEU A 181 19.00 -14.17 -6.99
N ASP A 182 19.54 -14.70 -5.89
CA ASP A 182 20.94 -14.57 -5.47
C ASP A 182 21.42 -13.11 -5.45
N MET A 183 20.51 -12.17 -5.14
CA MET A 183 20.80 -10.76 -5.01
C MET A 183 21.09 -10.38 -3.56
N THR A 184 22.11 -9.55 -3.35
CA THR A 184 22.33 -8.90 -2.05
C THR A 184 21.30 -7.79 -1.86
N PRO A 185 20.57 -7.76 -0.74
CA PRO A 185 19.61 -6.70 -0.44
C PRO A 185 20.22 -5.31 -0.36
#